data_5ea306a6484e904d8637d0280a1d4ae2
#
_entry.id   5ea306a6484e904d8637d0280a1d4ae2
#
_cell.length_a   1.000
_cell.length_b   1.000
_cell.length_c   1.000
_cell.angle_alpha   90.00
_cell.angle_beta   90.00
_cell.angle_gamma   90.00
#
_symmetry.space_group_name_H-M   'P 1'
#
loop_
_entity.id
_entity.type
_entity.pdbx_description
1 polymer ?
#
loop_
_entity_poly.entity_id
_entity_poly.type
_entity_poly.pdbx_seq_one_letter_code
_entity_poly.pdbx_strand_id
1 'polypeptide(L)'
;RIMAALSRGQNPGPESSIMKNLGANLGQRITELALEAVGDYIVPHQPWQPGSNDLPVGPSAGTMAMPRYFNLRASSIAGGSNEVQKNIVAKLVLGL
;
A
#
# COMPACT_ATOMS: atom_id res chain seq x y z
N ARG A 1 -13.41 -5.35 -15.34
CA ARG A 1 -12.90 -5.40 -16.73
C ARG A 1 -11.60 -6.22 -16.81
N ILE A 2 -10.56 -5.92 -16.00
CA ILE A 2 -9.27 -6.64 -16.03
C ILE A 2 -9.45 -8.13 -15.78
N MET A 3 -10.17 -8.53 -14.72
CA MET A 3 -10.43 -9.94 -14.41
C MET A 3 -11.20 -10.65 -15.53
N ALA A 4 -12.16 -9.98 -16.14
CA ALA A 4 -12.92 -10.53 -17.26
C ALA A 4 -12.07 -10.68 -18.55
N ALA A 5 -11.05 -9.85 -18.73
CA ALA A 5 -10.08 -10.03 -19.81
C ALA A 5 -9.15 -11.23 -19.56
N LEU A 6 -8.64 -11.34 -18.33
CA LEU A 6 -7.80 -12.47 -17.91
C LEU A 6 -8.53 -13.81 -18.03
N SER A 7 -9.80 -13.89 -17.63
CA SER A 7 -10.60 -15.12 -17.74
C SER A 7 -10.83 -15.57 -19.18
N ARG A 8 -10.66 -14.66 -20.15
CA ARG A 8 -10.73 -14.96 -21.59
C ARG A 8 -9.34 -15.18 -22.22
N GLY A 9 -8.29 -15.31 -21.43
CA GLY A 9 -6.93 -15.50 -21.90
C GLY A 9 -6.29 -14.25 -22.54
N GLN A 10 -6.89 -13.08 -22.35
CA GLN A 10 -6.34 -11.81 -22.83
C GLN A 10 -5.35 -11.22 -21.82
N ASN A 11 -4.28 -10.59 -22.32
CA ASN A 11 -3.37 -9.87 -21.43
C ASN A 11 -4.07 -8.64 -20.81
N PRO A 12 -3.79 -8.33 -19.53
CA PRO A 12 -4.28 -7.10 -18.94
C PRO A 12 -3.73 -5.90 -19.70
N GLY A 13 -4.58 -4.93 -19.98
CA GLY A 13 -4.19 -3.69 -20.62
C GLY A 13 -3.45 -2.72 -19.68
N PRO A 14 -3.12 -1.52 -20.16
CA PRO A 14 -2.44 -0.48 -19.37
C PRO A 14 -3.23 -0.05 -18.13
N GLU A 15 -4.51 -0.37 -18.05
CA GLU A 15 -5.36 -0.12 -16.88
C GLU A 15 -4.81 -0.79 -15.60
N SER A 16 -4.14 -1.95 -15.74
CA SER A 16 -3.50 -2.62 -14.60
C SER A 16 -2.40 -1.77 -13.98
N SER A 17 -1.63 -1.04 -14.81
CA SER A 17 -0.59 -0.11 -14.35
C SER A 17 -1.18 1.11 -13.64
N ILE A 18 -2.30 1.63 -14.13
CA ILE A 18 -3.05 2.71 -13.47
C ILE A 18 -3.56 2.24 -12.10
N MET A 19 -4.18 1.06 -12.06
CA MET A 19 -4.71 0.47 -10.82
C MET A 19 -3.62 0.24 -9.78
N LYS A 20 -2.44 -0.24 -10.21
CA LYS A 20 -1.29 -0.41 -9.33
C LYS A 20 -0.85 0.90 -8.70
N ASN A 21 -0.71 1.96 -9.47
CA ASN A 21 -0.30 3.28 -8.96
C ASN A 21 -1.33 3.88 -8.00
N LEU A 22 -2.61 3.83 -8.38
CA LEU A 22 -3.70 4.32 -7.51
C LEU A 22 -3.77 3.52 -6.21
N GLY A 23 -3.66 2.19 -6.29
CA GLY A 23 -3.69 1.31 -5.12
C GLY A 23 -2.50 1.56 -4.18
N ALA A 24 -1.29 1.72 -4.72
CA ALA A 24 -0.10 2.05 -3.92
C ALA A 24 -0.26 3.39 -3.20
N ASN A 25 -0.66 4.43 -3.93
CA ASN A 25 -0.84 5.78 -3.35
C ASN A 25 -1.96 5.80 -2.30
N LEU A 26 -3.08 5.16 -2.58
CA LEU A 26 -4.20 5.06 -1.64
C LEU A 26 -3.81 4.29 -0.38
N GLY A 27 -3.15 3.15 -0.53
CA GLY A 27 -2.66 2.36 0.59
C GLY A 27 -1.71 3.14 1.49
N GLN A 28 -0.76 3.87 0.90
CA GLN A 28 0.14 4.75 1.65
C GLN A 28 -0.63 5.85 2.39
N ARG A 29 -1.59 6.50 1.73
CA ARG A 29 -2.40 7.57 2.37
C ARG A 29 -3.25 7.03 3.53
N ILE A 30 -3.80 5.83 3.40
CA ILE A 30 -4.55 5.18 4.50
C ILE A 30 -3.64 4.96 5.72
N THR A 31 -2.39 4.53 5.52
CA THR A 31 -1.47 4.35 6.66
C THR A 31 -1.05 5.67 7.29
N GLU A 32 -0.91 6.74 6.53
CA GLU A 32 -0.66 8.10 7.05
C GLU A 32 -1.83 8.58 7.92
N LEU A 33 -3.06 8.41 7.43
CA LEU A 33 -4.25 8.76 8.21
C LEU A 33 -4.38 7.92 9.49
N ALA A 34 -3.95 6.67 9.45
CA ALA A 34 -3.92 5.82 10.65
C ALA A 34 -2.93 6.38 11.69
N LEU A 35 -1.75 6.87 11.27
CA LEU A 35 -0.81 7.53 12.19
C LEU A 35 -1.41 8.80 12.77
N GLU A 36 -2.03 9.64 11.94
CA GLU A 36 -2.69 10.86 12.40
C GLU A 36 -3.78 10.56 13.44
N ALA A 37 -4.57 9.50 13.22
CA ALA A 37 -5.63 9.08 14.14
C ALA A 37 -5.12 8.55 15.48
N VAL A 38 -3.98 7.86 15.47
CA VAL A 38 -3.36 7.32 16.70
C VAL A 38 -2.63 8.41 17.48
N GLY A 39 -2.10 9.43 16.81
CA GLY A 39 -1.40 10.56 17.42
C GLY A 39 -0.12 10.13 18.12
N ASP A 40 0.18 10.70 19.28
CA ASP A 40 1.45 10.50 20.01
C ASP A 40 1.71 9.05 20.44
N TYR A 41 0.67 8.22 20.46
CA TYR A 41 0.82 6.78 20.78
C TYR A 41 1.57 5.98 19.72
N ILE A 42 1.91 6.57 18.56
CA ILE A 42 2.79 5.94 17.57
C ILE A 42 4.27 5.95 17.97
N VAL A 43 4.67 6.86 18.89
CA VAL A 43 6.08 7.07 19.25
C VAL A 43 6.69 5.86 19.99
N PRO A 44 6.04 5.24 20.98
CA PRO A 44 6.59 4.10 21.66
C PRO A 44 6.78 2.90 20.72
N HIS A 45 7.99 2.32 20.72
CA HIS A 45 8.22 1.06 20.01
C HIS A 45 7.54 -0.08 20.78
N GLN A 46 6.56 -0.70 20.18
CA GLN A 46 5.75 -1.78 20.78
C GLN A 46 5.83 -3.03 19.89
N PRO A 47 6.92 -3.80 19.94
CA PRO A 47 7.05 -5.01 19.14
C PRO A 47 5.99 -6.03 19.56
N TRP A 48 5.31 -6.61 18.57
CA TRP A 48 4.39 -7.70 18.85
C TRP A 48 5.14 -8.93 19.35
N GLN A 49 4.71 -9.46 20.50
CA GLN A 49 5.25 -10.67 21.09
C GLN A 49 4.14 -11.72 21.21
N PRO A 50 4.27 -12.88 20.54
CA PRO A 50 3.30 -13.96 20.66
C PRO A 50 3.16 -14.41 22.12
N GLY A 51 1.92 -14.49 22.60
CA GLY A 51 1.62 -14.96 23.96
C GLY A 51 1.88 -13.95 25.07
N SER A 52 2.30 -12.71 24.78
CA SER A 52 2.38 -11.65 25.76
C SER A 52 0.97 -11.16 26.14
N ASN A 53 0.77 -10.97 27.45
CA ASN A 53 -0.43 -10.31 28.01
C ASN A 53 -0.15 -8.86 28.39
N ASP A 54 0.97 -8.29 27.93
CA ASP A 54 1.32 -6.92 28.25
C ASP A 54 0.31 -5.96 27.60
N LEU A 55 -0.14 -5.00 28.38
CA LEU A 55 -1.04 -3.97 27.89
C LEU A 55 -0.26 -3.00 26.99
N PRO A 56 -0.82 -2.65 25.82
CA PRO A 56 -0.19 -1.66 24.95
C PRO A 56 -0.24 -0.27 25.57
N VAL A 57 0.73 0.56 25.21
CA VAL A 57 0.65 2.00 25.46
C VAL A 57 -0.32 2.60 24.46
N GLY A 58 -1.42 3.17 24.93
CA GLY A 58 -2.49 3.70 24.10
C GLY A 58 -3.46 2.64 23.56
N PRO A 59 -4.24 2.98 22.54
CA PRO A 59 -5.25 2.08 21.98
C PRO A 59 -4.60 0.85 21.34
N SER A 60 -5.10 -0.35 21.66
CA SER A 60 -4.58 -1.61 21.08
C SER A 60 -4.64 -1.65 19.54
N ALA A 61 -5.67 -1.05 18.94
CA ALA A 61 -5.79 -0.91 17.50
C ALA A 61 -4.67 -0.07 16.85
N GLY A 62 -4.02 0.81 17.64
CA GLY A 62 -2.94 1.68 17.17
C GLY A 62 -1.57 1.03 17.12
N THR A 63 -1.36 -0.10 17.78
CA THR A 63 -0.04 -0.74 17.91
C THR A 63 0.58 -1.13 16.56
N MET A 64 -0.26 -1.45 15.57
CA MET A 64 0.17 -1.83 14.21
C MET A 64 0.23 -0.66 13.23
N ALA A 65 -0.11 0.55 13.63
CA ALA A 65 -0.16 1.70 12.72
C ALA A 65 1.22 2.04 12.16
N MET A 66 2.23 2.16 13.01
CA MET A 66 3.61 2.48 12.61
C MET A 66 4.27 1.34 11.80
N PRO A 67 4.23 0.07 12.21
CA PRO A 67 4.73 -1.04 11.40
C PRO A 67 4.10 -1.10 10.01
N ARG A 68 2.80 -0.90 9.89
CA ARG A 68 2.10 -0.87 8.59
C ARG A 68 2.54 0.30 7.74
N TYR A 69 2.68 1.48 8.32
CA TYR A 69 3.19 2.65 7.62
C TYR A 69 4.55 2.39 6.99
N PHE A 70 5.51 1.87 7.76
CA PHE A 70 6.85 1.56 7.24
C PHE A 70 6.80 0.47 6.17
N ASN A 71 6.06 -0.60 6.39
CA ASN A 71 5.96 -1.71 5.44
C ASN A 71 5.35 -1.26 4.10
N LEU A 72 4.32 -0.42 4.13
CA LEU A 72 3.65 0.02 2.92
C LEU A 72 4.45 1.04 2.09
N ARG A 73 5.54 1.62 2.62
CA ARG A 73 6.44 2.46 1.80
C ARG A 73 6.99 1.70 0.59
N ALA A 74 7.20 0.38 0.73
CA ALA A 74 7.68 -0.46 -0.36
C ALA A 74 6.67 -0.62 -1.51
N SER A 75 5.39 -0.34 -1.32
CA SER A 75 4.35 -0.53 -2.35
C SER A 75 4.53 0.35 -3.60
N SER A 76 5.22 1.49 -3.47
CA SER A 76 5.57 2.35 -4.61
C SER A 76 6.69 1.78 -5.48
N ILE A 77 7.42 0.77 -5.00
CA ILE A 77 8.55 0.13 -5.67
C ILE A 77 8.20 -1.31 -6.06
N ALA A 78 7.60 -2.06 -5.16
CA ALA A 78 7.27 -3.47 -5.35
C ALA A 78 6.28 -3.67 -6.52
N GLY A 79 6.48 -4.72 -7.29
CA GLY A 79 5.64 -5.00 -8.46
C GLY A 79 5.84 -4.00 -9.63
N GLY A 80 7.02 -3.42 -9.73
CA GLY A 80 7.36 -2.34 -10.65
C GLY A 80 7.11 -0.97 -10.02
N SER A 81 8.10 -0.09 -10.11
CA SER A 81 7.98 1.25 -9.52
C SER A 81 6.83 2.05 -10.15
N ASN A 82 6.33 3.02 -9.41
CA ASN A 82 5.27 3.89 -9.92
C ASN A 82 5.67 4.61 -11.21
N GLU A 83 6.96 4.94 -11.36
CA GLU A 83 7.53 5.57 -12.56
C GLU A 83 7.51 4.60 -13.75
N VAL A 84 7.92 3.35 -13.56
CA VAL A 84 7.85 2.31 -14.59
C VAL A 84 6.41 2.07 -15.04
N GLN A 85 5.48 2.01 -14.11
CA GLN A 85 4.05 1.85 -14.42
C GLN A 85 3.49 3.04 -15.22
N LYS A 86 3.92 4.27 -14.90
CA LYS A 86 3.57 5.46 -15.69
C LYS A 86 4.15 5.40 -17.10
N ASN A 87 5.39 4.93 -17.25
CA ASN A 87 6.02 4.76 -18.56
C ASN A 87 5.27 3.72 -19.41
N ILE A 88 4.78 2.62 -18.81
CA ILE A 88 3.96 1.64 -19.52
C ILE A 88 2.68 2.30 -20.06
N VAL A 89 1.99 3.08 -19.21
CA VAL A 89 0.79 3.82 -19.64
C VAL A 89 1.13 4.82 -20.74
N ALA A 90 2.20 5.59 -20.59
CA ALA A 90 2.62 6.56 -21.58
C ALA A 90 2.88 5.92 -22.96
N LYS A 91 3.56 4.78 -22.98
CA LYS A 91 3.84 4.05 -24.23
C LYS A 91 2.60 3.44 -24.85
N LEU A 92 1.78 2.75 -24.07
CA LEU A 92 0.66 1.95 -24.59
C LEU A 92 -0.61 2.79 -24.87
N VAL A 93 -0.80 3.90 -24.17
CA VAL A 93 -1.99 4.75 -24.33
C VAL A 93 -1.70 6.00 -25.14
N LEU A 94 -0.56 6.65 -24.88
CA LEU A 94 -0.22 7.94 -25.50
C LEU A 94 0.72 7.80 -26.69
N GLY A 95 1.34 6.63 -26.90
CA GLY A 95 2.28 6.40 -27.99
C GLY A 95 3.62 7.15 -27.82
N LEU A 96 3.95 7.48 -26.60
CA LEU A 96 5.19 8.24 -26.26
C LEU A 96 6.41 7.35 -26.09
#